data_900cacfd994887b8d2ea28894d3513ba
#
_entry.id   900cacfd994887b8d2ea28894d3513ba
#
_cell.length_a   1.000
_cell.length_b   1.000
_cell.length_c   1.000
_cell.angle_alpha   90.00
_cell.angle_beta   90.00
_cell.angle_gamma   90.00
#
_symmetry.space_group_name_H-M   'P 1'
#
loop_
_entity.id
_entity.type
_entity.pdbx_description
1 polymer ?
#
loop_
_entity_poly.entity_id
_entity_poly.type
_entity_poly.pdbx_seq_one_letter_code
_entity_poly.pdbx_strand_id
1 'polypeptide(L)'
;MGRNRILLNATASLLATMALASCGGGSDGGGTVAPPAPPMSTAPTIVVSRVFAALTFSQPTVLKQAPGDSSRWFVGEKNGLIRVFANNPSASSSSTFLDITGVVDASGEGGLLGFAFHPDFPITPEVYVSYTRSGAPLVSYLSRFLSNDNGLTLLPGSEDPILTVLQPQTNHNGGDILFGPDGYLYAGFGDGGGSGDPLGNGQDDENLHGAIISH
;
A
#
# COMPACT_ATOMS: atom_id res chain seq x y z
N MET A 1 -0.35 24.65 -25.59
CA MET A 1 -1.54 24.07 -26.25
C MET A 1 -1.29 22.59 -26.46
N GLY A 2 -2.21 21.72 -26.02
CA GLY A 2 -2.14 20.29 -26.22
C GLY A 2 -2.36 19.52 -24.92
N ARG A 3 -3.62 19.45 -24.48
CA ARG A 3 -4.03 18.57 -23.37
C ARG A 3 -4.28 17.17 -23.95
N ASN A 4 -3.46 16.18 -23.60
CA ASN A 4 -3.81 14.78 -23.81
C ASN A 4 -4.58 14.27 -22.60
N ARG A 5 -5.90 14.15 -22.74
CA ARG A 5 -6.76 13.42 -21.83
C ARG A 5 -6.70 11.94 -22.23
N ILE A 6 -6.22 11.10 -21.33
CA ILE A 6 -6.45 9.67 -21.40
C ILE A 6 -7.79 9.41 -20.70
N LEU A 7 -8.82 9.11 -21.49
CA LEU A 7 -10.10 8.62 -21.00
C LEU A 7 -9.98 7.10 -20.80
N LEU A 8 -9.95 6.63 -19.57
CA LEU A 8 -10.26 5.25 -19.27
C LEU A 8 -11.78 5.13 -19.07
N ASN A 9 -12.49 4.72 -20.11
CA ASN A 9 -13.86 4.22 -19.98
C ASN A 9 -13.79 2.71 -19.72
N ALA A 10 -13.99 2.29 -18.49
CA ALA A 10 -14.29 0.90 -18.16
C ALA A 10 -15.71 0.83 -17.59
N THR A 11 -16.70 0.74 -18.48
CA THR A 11 -18.05 0.29 -18.12
C THR A 11 -18.15 -1.21 -18.36
N ALA A 12 -17.94 -2.00 -17.32
CA ALA A 12 -18.28 -3.41 -17.33
C ALA A 12 -19.68 -3.57 -16.72
N SER A 13 -20.72 -3.57 -17.58
CA SER A 13 -22.06 -4.00 -17.19
C SER A 13 -22.14 -5.52 -17.29
N LEU A 14 -22.12 -6.18 -16.14
CA LEU A 14 -22.38 -7.61 -16.03
C LEU A 14 -23.90 -7.81 -15.86
N LEU A 15 -24.64 -8.02 -16.94
CA LEU A 15 -26.01 -8.56 -16.91
C LEU A 15 -25.93 -10.08 -16.83
N ALA A 16 -26.14 -10.62 -15.64
CA ALA A 16 -26.41 -12.03 -15.46
C ALA A 16 -27.90 -12.31 -15.70
N THR A 17 -28.25 -12.80 -16.88
CA THR A 17 -29.58 -13.37 -17.15
C THR A 17 -29.61 -14.81 -16.65
N MET A 18 -30.31 -15.03 -15.51
CA MET A 18 -30.71 -16.37 -15.08
C MET A 18 -31.87 -16.86 -15.96
N ALA A 19 -31.60 -17.83 -16.81
CA ALA A 19 -32.63 -18.59 -17.50
C ALA A 19 -33.17 -19.67 -16.55
N LEU A 20 -34.39 -19.54 -16.07
CA LEU A 20 -35.13 -20.58 -15.40
C LEU A 20 -35.60 -21.59 -16.45
N ALA A 21 -35.04 -22.79 -16.43
CA ALA A 21 -35.56 -23.93 -17.20
C ALA A 21 -36.79 -24.49 -16.49
N SER A 22 -37.96 -24.26 -17.11
CA SER A 22 -39.22 -24.96 -16.73
C SER A 22 -39.25 -26.31 -17.41
N CYS A 23 -39.34 -27.38 -16.62
CA CYS A 23 -39.65 -28.71 -17.11
C CYS A 23 -41.15 -28.83 -17.43
N GLY A 24 -41.50 -28.89 -18.72
CA GLY A 24 -42.82 -29.23 -19.18
C GLY A 24 -42.67 -30.17 -20.37
N GLY A 25 -43.09 -31.41 -20.24
CA GLY A 25 -43.04 -32.41 -21.28
C GLY A 25 -44.08 -32.16 -22.38
N GLY A 26 -43.66 -32.34 -23.63
CA GLY A 26 -44.51 -32.34 -24.82
C GLY A 26 -43.63 -32.71 -26.02
N SER A 27 -43.86 -33.91 -26.58
CA SER A 27 -43.24 -34.40 -27.78
C SER A 27 -43.82 -33.71 -29.00
N ASP A 28 -43.00 -32.98 -29.77
CA ASP A 28 -43.21 -32.80 -31.21
C ASP A 28 -41.85 -32.42 -31.85
N GLY A 29 -41.51 -33.20 -32.91
CA GLY A 29 -40.26 -33.13 -33.64
C GLY A 29 -40.17 -31.89 -34.54
N GLY A 30 -39.42 -30.92 -34.12
CA GLY A 30 -38.94 -29.81 -34.92
C GLY A 30 -37.51 -29.46 -34.50
N GLY A 31 -36.54 -29.91 -35.30
CA GLY A 31 -35.13 -29.61 -35.04
C GLY A 31 -34.83 -28.11 -35.13
N THR A 32 -34.94 -27.39 -34.00
CA THR A 32 -34.38 -26.06 -33.88
C THR A 32 -32.88 -26.18 -33.68
N VAL A 33 -32.13 -25.88 -34.70
CA VAL A 33 -30.68 -25.71 -34.58
C VAL A 33 -30.41 -24.55 -33.58
N ALA A 34 -29.81 -24.85 -32.46
CA ALA A 34 -29.43 -23.84 -31.49
C ALA A 34 -28.49 -22.82 -32.21
N PRO A 35 -28.66 -21.52 -31.99
CA PRO A 35 -27.76 -20.53 -32.55
C PRO A 35 -26.32 -20.82 -32.09
N PRO A 36 -25.31 -20.61 -32.97
CA PRO A 36 -23.91 -20.82 -32.57
C PRO A 36 -23.58 -19.98 -31.35
N ALA A 37 -22.92 -20.63 -30.38
CA ALA A 37 -22.44 -19.93 -29.19
C ALA A 37 -21.59 -18.72 -29.62
N PRO A 38 -21.76 -17.55 -28.96
CA PRO A 38 -20.94 -16.40 -29.27
C PRO A 38 -19.45 -16.76 -29.08
N PRO A 39 -18.55 -16.22 -29.91
CA PRO A 39 -17.12 -16.50 -29.79
C PRO A 39 -16.67 -16.15 -28.37
N MET A 40 -16.04 -17.10 -27.68
CA MET A 40 -15.45 -16.84 -26.37
C MET A 40 -14.39 -15.77 -26.54
N SER A 41 -14.59 -14.62 -25.91
CA SER A 41 -13.57 -13.60 -25.79
C SER A 41 -12.36 -14.21 -25.08
N THR A 42 -11.23 -14.30 -25.76
CA THR A 42 -9.99 -14.70 -25.10
C THR A 42 -9.63 -13.66 -24.06
N ALA A 43 -9.50 -14.06 -22.82
CA ALA A 43 -9.03 -13.17 -21.76
C ALA A 43 -7.67 -12.57 -22.17
N PRO A 44 -7.43 -11.29 -21.90
CA PRO A 44 -6.15 -10.66 -22.22
C PRO A 44 -5.03 -11.40 -21.49
N THR A 45 -3.95 -11.72 -22.21
CA THR A 45 -2.76 -12.32 -21.60
C THR A 45 -2.05 -11.25 -20.78
N ILE A 46 -1.99 -11.45 -19.45
CA ILE A 46 -1.19 -10.60 -18.56
C ILE A 46 0.24 -11.13 -18.59
N VAL A 47 1.18 -10.25 -19.00
CA VAL A 47 2.61 -10.55 -18.96
C VAL A 47 3.23 -9.74 -17.82
N VAL A 48 3.92 -10.44 -16.90
CA VAL A 48 4.67 -9.81 -15.82
C VAL A 48 6.14 -9.80 -16.19
N SER A 49 6.79 -8.64 -16.11
CA SER A 49 8.23 -8.49 -16.36
C SER A 49 8.88 -7.75 -15.19
N ARG A 50 10.14 -8.13 -14.88
CA ARG A 50 10.93 -7.42 -13.89
C ARG A 50 11.39 -6.09 -14.48
N VAL A 51 11.02 -4.98 -13.84
CA VAL A 51 11.56 -3.64 -14.08
C VAL A 51 12.68 -3.34 -13.07
N PHE A 52 13.57 -2.39 -13.38
CA PHE A 52 14.71 -2.02 -12.51
C PHE A 52 15.59 -3.21 -12.12
N ALA A 53 15.93 -4.06 -13.09
CA ALA A 53 16.59 -5.36 -12.86
C ALA A 53 17.96 -5.24 -12.19
N ALA A 54 18.64 -4.09 -12.31
CA ALA A 54 19.95 -3.85 -11.69
C ALA A 54 19.86 -3.36 -10.23
N LEU A 55 18.65 -3.04 -9.72
CA LEU A 55 18.45 -2.64 -8.34
C LEU A 55 18.12 -3.83 -7.45
N THR A 56 18.63 -3.80 -6.21
CA THR A 56 18.29 -4.75 -5.16
C THR A 56 17.97 -3.99 -3.88
N PHE A 57 16.93 -4.46 -3.17
CA PHE A 57 16.48 -3.88 -1.90
C PHE A 57 16.35 -4.98 -0.86
N SER A 58 16.61 -4.63 0.42
CA SER A 58 16.54 -5.59 1.52
C SER A 58 15.14 -5.57 2.13
N GLN A 59 14.39 -6.66 1.96
CA GLN A 59 13.02 -6.79 2.52
C GLN A 59 12.16 -5.54 2.26
N PRO A 60 11.88 -5.18 0.98
CA PRO A 60 11.09 -4.00 0.67
C PRO A 60 9.64 -4.17 1.16
N THR A 61 9.12 -3.18 1.86
CA THR A 61 7.76 -3.16 2.42
C THR A 61 6.82 -2.26 1.64
N VAL A 62 7.31 -1.15 1.10
CA VAL A 62 6.50 -0.11 0.46
C VAL A 62 7.25 0.55 -0.69
N LEU A 63 6.52 0.88 -1.77
CA LEU A 63 7.05 1.57 -2.95
C LEU A 63 6.08 2.70 -3.33
N LYS A 64 6.56 3.95 -3.36
CA LYS A 64 5.74 5.14 -3.64
C LYS A 64 6.48 6.14 -4.51
N GLN A 65 5.73 7.02 -5.16
CA GLN A 65 6.22 8.27 -5.77
C GLN A 65 5.74 9.46 -4.92
N ALA A 66 6.53 10.54 -4.91
CA ALA A 66 6.08 11.77 -4.29
C ALA A 66 4.98 12.44 -5.15
N PRO A 67 4.07 13.21 -4.56
CA PRO A 67 3.05 13.95 -5.29
C PRO A 67 3.66 14.82 -6.39
N GLY A 68 3.13 14.69 -7.62
CA GLY A 68 3.61 15.47 -8.77
C GLY A 68 5.00 15.08 -9.33
N ASP A 69 5.72 14.16 -8.68
CA ASP A 69 7.04 13.69 -9.13
C ASP A 69 6.98 12.26 -9.67
N SER A 70 6.86 12.11 -10.97
CA SER A 70 6.94 10.82 -11.64
C SER A 70 8.36 10.41 -12.02
N SER A 71 9.37 11.22 -11.72
CA SER A 71 10.76 10.99 -12.11
C SER A 71 11.52 10.06 -11.17
N ARG A 72 11.03 9.87 -9.95
CA ARG A 72 11.67 9.07 -8.91
C ARG A 72 10.70 8.07 -8.27
N TRP A 73 11.26 6.97 -7.77
CA TRP A 73 10.62 6.02 -6.89
C TRP A 73 11.30 6.02 -5.53
N PHE A 74 10.50 5.83 -4.50
CA PHE A 74 10.94 5.68 -3.11
C PHE A 74 10.51 4.31 -2.61
N VAL A 75 11.46 3.55 -2.04
CA VAL A 75 11.21 2.22 -1.50
C VAL A 75 11.61 2.18 -0.03
N GLY A 76 10.68 1.75 0.83
CA GLY A 76 10.95 1.46 2.23
C GLY A 76 11.49 0.05 2.38
N GLU A 77 12.58 -0.09 3.12
CA GLU A 77 13.14 -1.36 3.54
C GLU A 77 12.81 -1.59 5.02
N LYS A 78 12.44 -2.81 5.34
CA LYS A 78 11.94 -3.22 6.66
C LYS A 78 12.84 -2.78 7.83
N ASN A 79 14.15 -2.73 7.61
CA ASN A 79 15.16 -2.37 8.61
C ASN A 79 15.22 -0.87 8.96
N GLY A 80 14.41 -0.02 8.31
CA GLY A 80 14.35 1.42 8.62
C GLY A 80 15.05 2.32 7.59
N LEU A 81 15.35 1.82 6.38
CA LEU A 81 15.83 2.65 5.27
C LEU A 81 14.67 3.03 4.35
N ILE A 82 14.64 4.27 3.88
CA ILE A 82 13.93 4.65 2.68
C ILE A 82 14.97 5.01 1.62
N ARG A 83 14.91 4.29 0.48
CA ARG A 83 15.79 4.49 -0.65
C ARG A 83 15.06 5.24 -1.75
N VAL A 84 15.79 6.05 -2.52
CA VAL A 84 15.26 6.76 -3.70
C VAL A 84 16.08 6.43 -4.93
N PHE A 85 15.42 6.24 -6.07
CA PHE A 85 16.05 5.95 -7.35
C PHE A 85 15.26 6.54 -8.52
N ALA A 86 15.92 6.76 -9.65
CA ALA A 86 15.30 7.32 -10.84
C ALA A 86 14.25 6.35 -11.43
N ASN A 87 13.11 6.89 -11.86
CA ASN A 87 12.10 6.14 -12.62
C ASN A 87 12.56 5.93 -14.06
N ASN A 88 13.63 5.16 -14.21
CA ASN A 88 14.22 4.77 -15.49
C ASN A 88 14.51 3.26 -15.43
N PRO A 89 14.01 2.45 -16.38
CA PRO A 89 14.27 0.99 -16.40
C PRO A 89 15.74 0.61 -16.33
N SER A 90 16.66 1.50 -16.75
CA SER A 90 18.11 1.30 -16.69
C SER A 90 18.74 1.80 -15.36
N ALA A 91 17.95 2.24 -14.39
CA ALA A 91 18.48 2.66 -13.09
C ALA A 91 19.27 1.50 -12.44
N SER A 92 20.51 1.80 -12.05
CA SER A 92 21.44 0.83 -11.47
C SER A 92 21.95 1.23 -10.08
N SER A 93 21.51 2.36 -9.56
CA SER A 93 21.86 2.85 -8.22
C SER A 93 20.66 3.49 -7.53
N SER A 94 20.66 3.45 -6.22
CA SER A 94 19.75 4.15 -5.34
C SER A 94 20.52 4.93 -4.28
N SER A 95 19.98 6.03 -3.79
CA SER A 95 20.53 6.77 -2.65
C SER A 95 19.62 6.64 -1.43
N THR A 96 20.13 7.00 -0.26
CA THR A 96 19.36 7.04 0.98
C THR A 96 18.52 8.31 0.99
N PHE A 97 17.22 8.16 1.24
CA PHE A 97 16.29 9.26 1.47
C PHE A 97 16.05 9.49 2.97
N LEU A 98 15.90 8.40 3.74
CA LEU A 98 15.83 8.42 5.20
C LEU A 98 16.58 7.20 5.76
N ASP A 99 17.33 7.39 6.84
CA ASP A 99 17.95 6.30 7.60
C ASP A 99 17.59 6.43 9.08
N ILE A 100 16.72 5.52 9.54
CA ILE A 100 16.33 5.35 10.93
C ILE A 100 16.62 3.93 11.44
N THR A 101 17.58 3.24 10.80
CA THR A 101 17.97 1.87 11.16
C THR A 101 18.43 1.73 12.61
N GLY A 102 18.94 2.82 13.20
CA GLY A 102 19.39 2.84 14.60
C GLY A 102 18.27 2.76 15.64
N VAL A 103 17.01 2.96 15.24
CA VAL A 103 15.86 2.97 16.16
C VAL A 103 14.77 1.98 15.80
N VAL A 104 14.77 1.47 14.56
CA VAL A 104 13.75 0.53 14.08
C VAL A 104 14.02 -0.88 14.64
N ASP A 105 12.98 -1.49 15.18
CA ASP A 105 12.94 -2.92 15.49
C ASP A 105 12.23 -3.67 14.37
N ALA A 106 13.00 -4.43 13.60
CA ALA A 106 12.51 -5.21 12.47
C ALA A 106 12.23 -6.69 12.83
N SER A 107 12.05 -7.00 14.12
CA SER A 107 11.72 -8.35 14.59
C SER A 107 10.30 -8.75 14.19
N GLY A 108 10.08 -10.05 13.99
CA GLY A 108 8.78 -10.58 13.60
C GLY A 108 8.23 -9.91 12.34
N GLU A 109 7.05 -9.31 12.43
CA GLU A 109 6.42 -8.50 11.37
C GLU A 109 6.69 -7.00 11.55
N GLY A 110 7.36 -6.58 12.63
CA GLY A 110 7.78 -5.20 12.85
C GLY A 110 8.80 -4.71 11.82
N GLY A 111 9.11 -3.42 11.87
CA GLY A 111 10.02 -2.74 10.96
C GLY A 111 9.51 -1.39 10.49
N LEU A 112 10.09 -0.82 9.44
CA LEU A 112 9.49 0.26 8.65
C LEU A 112 8.41 -0.36 7.78
N LEU A 113 7.14 -0.01 8.04
CA LEU A 113 5.96 -0.68 7.47
C LEU A 113 5.23 0.18 6.44
N GLY A 114 5.33 1.50 6.54
CA GLY A 114 4.71 2.41 5.60
C GLY A 114 5.33 3.81 5.63
N PHE A 115 5.14 4.57 4.56
CA PHE A 115 5.38 6.00 4.57
C PHE A 115 4.43 6.72 3.62
N ALA A 116 4.15 8.00 3.88
CA ALA A 116 3.32 8.85 3.04
C ALA A 116 3.93 10.24 2.94
N PHE A 117 4.00 10.79 1.73
CA PHE A 117 4.34 12.19 1.52
C PHE A 117 3.14 13.08 1.85
N HIS A 118 3.39 14.26 2.42
CA HIS A 118 2.36 15.30 2.46
C HIS A 118 1.83 15.58 1.04
N PRO A 119 0.52 15.82 0.83
CA PRO A 119 -0.03 16.03 -0.52
C PRO A 119 0.65 17.14 -1.32
N ASP A 120 1.14 18.18 -0.65
CA ASP A 120 1.86 19.30 -1.25
C ASP A 120 3.39 19.16 -1.20
N PHE A 121 3.91 17.95 -0.98
CA PHE A 121 5.37 17.74 -0.97
C PHE A 121 5.96 18.03 -2.35
N PRO A 122 7.14 18.76 -2.47
CA PRO A 122 8.04 19.18 -1.40
C PRO A 122 7.78 20.60 -0.87
N ILE A 123 6.69 21.29 -1.29
CA ILE A 123 6.34 22.64 -0.81
C ILE A 123 6.11 22.60 0.70
N THR A 124 5.28 21.65 1.16
CA THR A 124 5.22 21.22 2.55
C THR A 124 6.18 20.04 2.69
N PRO A 125 7.38 20.25 3.26
CA PRO A 125 8.48 19.27 3.17
C PRO A 125 8.37 18.17 4.22
N GLU A 126 7.18 17.56 4.35
CA GLU A 126 6.83 16.60 5.37
C GLU A 126 6.61 15.21 4.77
N VAL A 127 7.15 14.20 5.46
CA VAL A 127 6.90 12.79 5.17
C VAL A 127 6.58 12.08 6.47
N TYR A 128 5.53 11.30 6.44
CA TYR A 128 5.04 10.51 7.56
C TYR A 128 5.54 9.09 7.41
N VAL A 129 6.00 8.48 8.49
CA VAL A 129 6.60 7.14 8.49
C VAL A 129 6.00 6.32 9.61
N SER A 130 5.53 5.13 9.28
CA SER A 130 5.04 4.14 10.23
C SER A 130 6.08 3.04 10.40
N TYR A 131 6.47 2.78 11.63
CA TYR A 131 7.52 1.82 11.95
C TYR A 131 7.43 1.37 13.42
N THR A 132 8.13 0.28 13.74
CA THR A 132 8.20 -0.22 15.13
C THR A 132 9.56 0.06 15.76
N ARG A 133 9.55 0.33 17.07
CA ARG A 133 10.73 0.44 17.93
C ARG A 133 10.74 -0.64 18.99
N SER A 134 11.96 -1.02 19.41
CA SER A 134 12.17 -1.90 20.54
C SER A 134 11.58 -1.30 21.81
N GLY A 135 10.89 -2.14 22.56
CA GLY A 135 10.30 -1.85 23.85
C GLY A 135 9.85 -3.15 24.51
N ALA A 136 9.35 -3.04 25.73
CA ALA A 136 8.71 -4.15 26.42
C ALA A 136 7.35 -3.67 26.94
N PRO A 137 6.30 -3.74 26.12
CA PRO A 137 6.16 -4.35 24.78
C PRO A 137 6.78 -3.54 23.63
N LEU A 138 6.80 -4.13 22.40
CA LEU A 138 7.12 -3.45 21.14
C LEU A 138 6.19 -2.23 20.95
N VAL A 139 6.66 -1.19 20.28
CA VAL A 139 5.87 0.04 20.10
C VAL A 139 5.83 0.40 18.61
N SER A 140 4.64 0.55 18.04
CA SER A 140 4.44 1.19 16.74
C SER A 140 4.48 2.71 16.88
N TYR A 141 5.20 3.35 15.99
CA TYR A 141 5.32 4.79 15.86
C TYR A 141 4.74 5.24 14.51
N LEU A 142 3.95 6.27 14.53
CA LEU A 142 3.65 7.12 13.39
C LEU A 142 4.34 8.45 13.64
N SER A 143 5.39 8.75 12.88
CA SER A 143 6.19 9.96 13.06
C SER A 143 6.25 10.78 11.79
N ARG A 144 6.31 12.11 11.94
CA ARG A 144 6.61 13.05 10.88
C ARG A 144 8.10 13.32 10.82
N PHE A 145 8.65 13.40 9.59
CA PHE A 145 10.03 13.80 9.30
C PHE A 145 10.03 14.95 8.30
N LEU A 146 11.04 15.80 8.38
CA LEU A 146 11.17 16.99 7.54
C LEU A 146 12.32 16.84 6.54
N SER A 147 12.13 17.42 5.35
CA SER A 147 13.20 17.70 4.39
C SER A 147 13.62 19.16 4.48
N ASN A 148 14.92 19.45 4.38
CA ASN A 148 15.44 20.82 4.30
C ASN A 148 16.24 21.08 3.01
N ASP A 149 16.20 20.17 2.05
CA ASP A 149 16.95 20.17 0.80
C ASP A 149 16.04 20.04 -0.44
N ASN A 150 14.84 20.57 -0.33
CA ASN A 150 13.82 20.53 -1.38
C ASN A 150 13.40 19.09 -1.77
N GLY A 151 13.30 18.20 -0.78
CA GLY A 151 12.82 16.83 -0.99
C GLY A 151 13.85 15.87 -1.58
N LEU A 152 15.14 16.15 -1.41
CA LEU A 152 16.20 15.24 -1.79
C LEU A 152 16.48 14.19 -0.71
N THR A 153 16.43 14.61 0.57
CA THR A 153 16.58 13.73 1.74
C THR A 153 15.65 14.16 2.88
N LEU A 154 15.47 13.29 3.86
CA LEU A 154 14.85 13.61 5.14
C LEU A 154 15.89 13.68 6.24
N LEU A 155 15.63 14.52 7.24
CA LEU A 155 16.46 14.67 8.42
C LEU A 155 16.02 13.68 9.49
N PRO A 156 16.80 12.64 9.85
CA PRO A 156 16.44 11.72 10.92
C PRO A 156 16.19 12.42 12.28
N GLY A 157 16.97 13.49 12.56
CA GLY A 157 16.84 14.28 13.78
C GLY A 157 15.62 15.22 13.82
N SER A 158 14.83 15.31 12.75
CA SER A 158 13.58 16.08 12.74
C SER A 158 12.36 15.26 13.14
N GLU A 159 12.57 14.07 13.63
CA GLU A 159 11.47 13.20 14.01
C GLU A 159 10.52 13.86 15.02
N ASP A 160 9.23 13.81 14.70
CA ASP A 160 8.13 14.28 15.54
C ASP A 160 7.09 13.17 15.62
N PRO A 161 7.05 12.39 16.72
CA PRO A 161 6.06 11.32 16.91
C PRO A 161 4.65 11.91 17.05
N ILE A 162 3.74 11.52 16.15
CA ILE A 162 2.33 11.94 16.16
C ILE A 162 1.49 10.97 16.98
N LEU A 163 1.78 9.66 16.83
CA LEU A 163 1.05 8.61 17.49
C LEU A 163 1.99 7.47 17.86
N THR A 164 1.74 6.88 19.02
CA THR A 164 2.39 5.63 19.44
C THR A 164 1.34 4.62 19.88
N VAL A 165 1.52 3.35 19.50
CA VAL A 165 0.64 2.24 19.87
C VAL A 165 1.49 1.10 20.42
N LEU A 166 1.21 0.69 21.66
CA LEU A 166 1.87 -0.47 22.25
C LEU A 166 1.46 -1.74 21.50
N GLN A 167 2.41 -2.56 21.10
CA GLN A 167 2.16 -3.80 20.39
C GLN A 167 2.32 -5.00 21.31
N PRO A 168 1.24 -5.75 21.60
CA PRO A 168 1.30 -6.90 22.50
C PRO A 168 2.23 -8.02 22.00
N GLN A 169 2.33 -8.18 20.67
CA GLN A 169 3.13 -9.19 20.00
C GLN A 169 3.97 -8.56 18.88
N THR A 170 4.91 -9.36 18.32
CA THR A 170 5.77 -8.95 17.21
C THR A 170 5.15 -9.20 15.83
N ASN A 171 3.85 -9.50 15.77
CA ASN A 171 3.10 -9.72 14.54
C ASN A 171 1.77 -8.97 14.58
N HIS A 172 1.10 -8.87 13.42
CA HIS A 172 -0.13 -8.11 13.19
C HIS A 172 -0.01 -6.62 13.58
N ASN A 173 1.17 -6.05 13.41
CA ASN A 173 1.46 -4.68 13.84
C ASN A 173 0.83 -3.61 12.91
N GLY A 174 0.33 -4.01 11.73
CA GLY A 174 -0.26 -3.10 10.76
C GLY A 174 0.80 -2.29 10.03
N GLY A 175 0.48 -1.04 9.72
CA GLY A 175 1.49 -0.05 9.41
C GLY A 175 1.47 0.61 8.05
N ASP A 176 0.59 0.25 7.10
CA ASP A 176 0.45 1.08 5.89
C ASP A 176 -0.27 2.38 6.22
N ILE A 177 0.21 3.47 5.61
CA ILE A 177 -0.32 4.82 5.80
C ILE A 177 -0.47 5.53 4.45
N LEU A 178 -1.51 6.34 4.32
CA LEU A 178 -1.78 7.11 3.12
C LEU A 178 -2.62 8.35 3.42
N PHE A 179 -2.50 9.38 2.59
CA PHE A 179 -3.44 10.49 2.60
C PHE A 179 -4.69 10.15 1.78
N GLY A 180 -5.85 10.37 2.37
CA GLY A 180 -7.14 10.29 1.70
C GLY A 180 -7.39 11.49 0.78
N PRO A 181 -8.40 11.41 -0.10
CA PRO A 181 -8.80 12.54 -0.96
C PRO A 181 -9.40 13.72 -0.17
N ASP A 182 -9.73 13.52 1.09
CA ASP A 182 -10.19 14.50 2.06
C ASP A 182 -9.04 15.24 2.78
N GLY A 183 -7.79 14.85 2.52
CA GLY A 183 -6.59 15.44 3.07
C GLY A 183 -6.15 14.89 4.44
N TYR A 184 -6.90 13.93 5.01
CA TYR A 184 -6.50 13.28 6.24
C TYR A 184 -5.49 12.15 5.99
N LEU A 185 -4.58 11.96 6.96
CA LEU A 185 -3.67 10.81 6.97
C LEU A 185 -4.38 9.63 7.62
N TYR A 186 -4.45 8.52 6.89
CA TYR A 186 -5.04 7.26 7.37
C TYR A 186 -3.92 6.28 7.73
N ALA A 187 -4.09 5.57 8.84
CA ALA A 187 -3.19 4.53 9.29
C ALA A 187 -3.97 3.27 9.68
N GLY A 188 -3.52 2.11 9.19
CA GLY A 188 -4.13 0.82 9.51
C GLY A 188 -3.31 0.06 10.55
N PHE A 189 -3.97 -0.48 11.58
CA PHE A 189 -3.38 -1.33 12.60
C PHE A 189 -4.05 -2.70 12.61
N GLY A 190 -3.27 -3.75 12.83
CA GLY A 190 -3.79 -5.09 13.10
C GLY A 190 -4.25 -5.23 14.57
N ASP A 191 -4.71 -6.41 14.94
CA ASP A 191 -5.20 -6.72 16.31
C ASP A 191 -4.09 -6.77 17.39
N GLY A 192 -2.83 -6.55 16.98
CA GLY A 192 -1.68 -6.60 17.88
C GLY A 192 -1.11 -7.99 18.10
N GLY A 193 -1.61 -9.01 17.39
CA GLY A 193 -0.97 -10.30 17.21
C GLY A 193 -1.52 -11.46 18.02
N GLY A 194 -0.95 -12.61 17.73
CA GLY A 194 -1.41 -13.89 18.26
C GLY A 194 -2.43 -14.57 17.34
N SER A 195 -2.56 -15.89 17.46
CA SER A 195 -3.50 -16.64 16.63
C SER A 195 -4.92 -16.57 17.22
N GLY A 196 -5.89 -16.16 16.39
CA GLY A 196 -7.30 -16.13 16.77
C GLY A 196 -7.69 -14.95 17.67
N ASP A 197 -6.97 -13.83 17.57
CA ASP A 197 -7.22 -12.60 18.34
C ASP A 197 -7.35 -12.85 19.85
N PRO A 198 -6.28 -13.32 20.50
CA PRO A 198 -6.35 -13.78 21.90
C PRO A 198 -6.66 -12.67 22.92
N LEU A 199 -6.52 -11.40 22.51
CA LEU A 199 -6.80 -10.24 23.33
C LEU A 199 -8.16 -9.59 23.01
N GLY A 200 -8.86 -10.07 21.97
CA GLY A 200 -10.15 -9.53 21.53
C GLY A 200 -10.08 -8.13 20.91
N ASN A 201 -8.89 -7.72 20.47
CA ASN A 201 -8.67 -6.36 19.95
C ASN A 201 -9.31 -6.12 18.57
N GLY A 202 -9.51 -7.18 17.77
CA GLY A 202 -9.95 -7.06 16.37
C GLY A 202 -11.37 -6.52 16.21
N GLN A 203 -12.18 -6.52 17.28
CA GLN A 203 -13.56 -6.01 17.30
C GLN A 203 -13.81 -5.05 18.47
N ASP A 204 -12.75 -4.58 19.12
CA ASP A 204 -12.81 -3.62 20.22
C ASP A 204 -12.60 -2.21 19.69
N ASP A 205 -13.67 -1.40 19.64
CA ASP A 205 -13.66 -0.02 19.16
C ASP A 205 -13.20 1.00 20.23
N GLU A 206 -12.87 0.54 21.43
CA GLU A 206 -12.32 1.38 22.51
C GLU A 206 -10.78 1.50 22.43
N ASN A 207 -10.11 0.72 21.55
CA ASN A 207 -8.66 0.78 21.35
C ASN A 207 -8.30 1.00 19.86
N LEU A 208 -6.99 1.17 19.57
CA LEU A 208 -6.50 1.47 18.22
C LEU A 208 -6.10 0.22 17.42
N HIS A 209 -6.12 -0.97 18.03
CA HIS A 209 -5.84 -2.22 17.33
C HIS A 209 -7.03 -2.67 16.47
N GLY A 210 -6.76 -3.38 15.38
CA GLY A 210 -7.81 -3.86 14.47
C GLY A 210 -8.56 -2.74 13.75
N ALA A 211 -8.02 -1.53 13.70
CA ALA A 211 -8.70 -0.33 13.25
C ALA A 211 -7.97 0.38 12.09
N ILE A 212 -8.71 1.18 11.35
CA ILE A 212 -8.18 2.23 10.49
C ILE A 212 -8.51 3.57 11.16
N ILE A 213 -7.49 4.35 11.44
CA ILE A 213 -7.62 5.66 12.06
C ILE A 213 -7.26 6.77 11.08
N SER A 214 -7.76 7.99 11.31
CA SER A 214 -7.43 9.19 10.53
C SER A 214 -7.01 10.35 11.44
N HIS A 215 -6.12 11.19 10.94
CA HIS A 215 -5.60 12.38 11.65
C HIS A 215 -5.55 13.58 10.72
#